data_9dd01af4a34591a3fdd30a63628b2992
#
_entry.id   9dd01af4a34591a3fdd30a63628b2992
#
_cell.length_a   1.000
_cell.length_b   1.000
_cell.length_c   1.000
_cell.angle_alpha   90.00
_cell.angle_beta   90.00
_cell.angle_gamma   90.00
#
_symmetry.space_group_name_H-M   'P 1'
#
loop_
_entity.id
_entity.type
_entity.pdbx_description
1 polymer ?
#
loop_
_entity_poly.entity_id
_entity_poly.type
_entity_poly.pdbx_seq_one_letter_code
_entity_poly.pdbx_strand_id
1 'polypeptide(L)'
;VAAGKPLVSGAAIRLEGQLAVFDPRDAASPCYHCLYGHGSEAELTCSEAGVVGPLVGLVGSLQALEALKLLAGFGEPLVGRLLLIDALGSRFRELRVKRDAACSVCAGRP
;
A
#
# COMPACT_ATOMS: atom_id res chain seq x y z
N VAL A 1 -10.00 2.26 8.63
CA VAL A 1 -10.38 3.69 8.72
C VAL A 1 -11.17 3.96 9.98
N ALA A 2 -12.16 3.12 10.27
CA ALA A 2 -13.01 3.33 11.43
C ALA A 2 -12.23 3.31 12.75
N ALA A 3 -11.14 2.56 12.82
CA ALA A 3 -10.31 2.48 14.02
C ALA A 3 -9.35 3.66 14.18
N GLY A 4 -9.24 4.53 13.17
CA GLY A 4 -8.32 5.67 13.19
C GLY A 4 -6.86 5.29 13.17
N LYS A 5 -6.52 4.08 12.77
CA LYS A 5 -5.14 3.59 12.76
C LYS A 5 -4.60 3.54 11.34
N PRO A 6 -3.32 3.88 11.15
CA PRO A 6 -2.70 3.74 9.83
C PRO A 6 -2.56 2.27 9.43
N LEU A 7 -2.62 2.02 8.13
CA LEU A 7 -2.43 0.71 7.53
C LEU A 7 -1.21 0.76 6.62
N VAL A 8 -0.25 -0.13 6.87
CA VAL A 8 0.89 -0.32 5.98
C VAL A 8 0.60 -1.56 5.15
N SER A 9 0.28 -1.35 3.88
CA SER A 9 -0.15 -2.42 2.99
C SER A 9 0.98 -2.84 2.06
N GLY A 10 1.27 -4.12 2.01
CA GLY A 10 2.24 -4.68 1.09
C GLY A 10 1.70 -5.95 0.45
N ALA A 11 2.02 -6.14 -0.81
CA ALA A 11 1.62 -7.34 -1.55
C ALA A 11 2.73 -7.75 -2.50
N ALA A 12 2.88 -9.05 -2.68
CA ALA A 12 3.83 -9.61 -3.61
C ALA A 12 3.20 -10.80 -4.32
N ILE A 13 3.13 -10.73 -5.64
CA ILE A 13 2.60 -11.82 -6.47
C ILE A 13 3.55 -11.99 -7.64
N ARG A 14 4.02 -13.22 -7.86
CA ARG A 14 5.00 -13.55 -8.90
C ARG A 14 6.26 -12.71 -8.69
N LEU A 15 6.59 -11.82 -9.62
CA LEU A 15 7.77 -10.96 -9.55
C LEU A 15 7.39 -9.50 -9.42
N GLU A 16 6.18 -9.22 -8.93
CA GLU A 16 5.69 -7.87 -8.75
C GLU A 16 5.34 -7.61 -7.28
N GLY A 17 5.79 -6.48 -6.76
CA GLY A 17 5.48 -6.05 -5.40
C GLY A 17 4.79 -4.70 -5.39
N GLN A 18 4.01 -4.46 -4.34
CA GLN A 18 3.33 -3.18 -4.12
C GLN A 18 3.43 -2.81 -2.65
N LEU A 19 3.55 -1.52 -2.38
CA LEU A 19 3.63 -1.01 -1.03
C LEU A 19 2.96 0.35 -0.96
N ALA A 20 2.11 0.56 0.03
CA ALA A 20 1.46 1.84 0.26
C ALA A 20 1.11 1.99 1.74
N VAL A 21 0.95 3.24 2.18
CA VAL A 21 0.51 3.55 3.53
C VAL A 21 -0.79 4.34 3.46
N PHE A 22 -1.78 3.93 4.23
CA PHE A 22 -3.06 4.61 4.35
C PHE A 22 -3.19 5.11 5.78
N ASP A 23 -3.21 6.43 5.95
CA ASP A 23 -3.25 7.04 7.28
C ASP A 23 -4.54 7.84 7.44
N PRO A 24 -5.52 7.33 8.21
CA PRO A 24 -6.79 8.04 8.41
C PRO A 24 -6.67 9.33 9.21
N ARG A 25 -5.52 9.57 9.85
CA ARG A 25 -5.26 10.81 10.57
C ARG A 25 -4.86 11.95 9.65
N ASP A 26 -4.49 11.63 8.40
CA ASP A 26 -4.17 12.61 7.36
C ASP A 26 -5.37 12.77 6.45
N ALA A 27 -5.97 13.96 6.42
CA ALA A 27 -7.17 14.20 5.64
C ALA A 27 -6.97 14.00 4.13
N ALA A 28 -5.75 14.17 3.66
CA ALA A 28 -5.42 13.99 2.24
C ALA A 28 -5.10 12.55 1.87
N SER A 29 -4.94 11.67 2.87
CA SER A 29 -4.58 10.28 2.60
C SER A 29 -5.75 9.52 2.00
N PRO A 30 -5.55 8.76 0.90
CA PRO A 30 -6.54 7.78 0.48
C PRO A 30 -6.66 6.68 1.54
N CYS A 31 -7.74 5.91 1.48
CA CYS A 31 -7.84 4.68 2.25
C CYS A 31 -7.61 3.49 1.32
N TYR A 32 -7.56 2.31 1.89
CA TYR A 32 -7.38 1.08 1.11
C TYR A 32 -8.47 0.96 0.03
N HIS A 33 -9.70 1.32 0.36
CA HIS A 33 -10.82 1.23 -0.59
C HIS A 33 -10.67 2.22 -1.76
N CYS A 34 -10.06 3.39 -1.54
CA CYS A 34 -9.82 4.34 -2.61
C CYS A 34 -8.94 3.75 -3.71
N LEU A 35 -7.98 2.92 -3.33
CA LEU A 35 -7.04 2.33 -4.28
C LEU A 35 -7.52 0.99 -4.82
N TYR A 36 -8.05 0.12 -3.96
CA TYR A 36 -8.35 -1.26 -4.31
C TYR A 36 -9.83 -1.61 -4.38
N GLY A 37 -10.70 -0.68 -4.05
CA GLY A 37 -12.13 -0.96 -3.93
C GLY A 37 -12.90 -1.03 -5.24
N HIS A 38 -12.25 -0.81 -6.37
CA HIS A 38 -12.91 -0.70 -7.66
C HIS A 38 -12.71 -1.93 -8.55
N GLY A 39 -12.78 -3.10 -7.96
CA GLY A 39 -12.90 -4.26 -8.80
C GLY A 39 -11.61 -4.91 -9.21
N SER A 40 -10.69 -5.04 -8.32
CA SER A 40 -9.51 -5.83 -8.57
C SER A 40 -9.71 -7.28 -8.16
N GLU A 41 -10.90 -7.76 -8.34
CA GLU A 41 -11.26 -9.13 -7.96
C GLU A 41 -10.56 -10.17 -8.78
N ALA A 42 -9.97 -9.76 -9.89
CA ALA A 42 -9.25 -10.70 -10.76
C ALA A 42 -7.87 -11.03 -10.23
N GLU A 43 -7.46 -10.44 -9.14
CA GLU A 43 -6.14 -10.68 -8.57
C GLU A 43 -5.97 -12.14 -8.18
N LEU A 44 -4.78 -12.64 -8.45
CA LEU A 44 -4.44 -14.03 -8.12
C LEU A 44 -3.96 -14.11 -6.69
N THR A 45 -4.30 -15.22 -6.04
CA THR A 45 -3.74 -15.50 -4.71
C THR A 45 -2.33 -16.07 -4.85
N CYS A 46 -1.59 -16.07 -3.75
CA CYS A 46 -0.25 -16.65 -3.74
C CYS A 46 -0.28 -18.15 -4.10
N SER A 47 -1.34 -18.86 -3.74
CA SER A 47 -1.45 -20.27 -4.07
C SER A 47 -1.68 -20.50 -5.55
N GLU A 48 -2.29 -19.54 -6.25
CA GLU A 48 -2.56 -19.66 -7.68
C GLU A 48 -1.40 -19.15 -8.53
N ALA A 49 -0.84 -18.00 -8.14
CA ALA A 49 0.17 -17.32 -8.95
C ALA A 49 1.59 -17.62 -8.52
N GLY A 50 1.79 -17.97 -7.24
CA GLY A 50 3.10 -18.12 -6.67
C GLY A 50 3.75 -16.77 -6.39
N VAL A 51 4.89 -16.81 -5.73
CA VAL A 51 5.66 -15.60 -5.40
C VAL A 51 7.11 -15.99 -5.15
N VAL A 52 8.02 -15.11 -5.52
CA VAL A 52 9.45 -15.30 -5.29
C VAL A 52 9.78 -14.87 -3.87
N GLY A 53 10.39 -15.79 -3.09
CA GLY A 53 10.67 -15.56 -1.67
C GLY A 53 11.44 -14.28 -1.37
N PRO A 54 12.54 -13.96 -2.07
CA PRO A 54 13.27 -12.72 -1.84
C PRO A 54 12.41 -11.46 -2.01
N LEU A 55 11.45 -11.48 -2.92
CA LEU A 55 10.53 -10.35 -3.10
C LEU A 55 9.64 -10.17 -1.88
N VAL A 56 9.15 -11.26 -1.32
CA VAL A 56 8.35 -11.20 -0.08
C VAL A 56 9.16 -10.57 1.04
N GLY A 57 10.42 -10.98 1.17
CA GLY A 57 11.31 -10.41 2.17
C GLY A 57 11.55 -8.92 1.97
N LEU A 58 11.74 -8.50 0.72
CA LEU A 58 11.94 -7.10 0.39
C LEU A 58 10.70 -6.27 0.75
N VAL A 59 9.53 -6.72 0.33
CA VAL A 59 8.28 -6.01 0.63
C VAL A 59 8.05 -5.94 2.14
N GLY A 60 8.27 -7.05 2.85
CA GLY A 60 8.13 -7.08 4.30
C GLY A 60 9.09 -6.13 5.02
N SER A 61 10.33 -6.07 4.55
CA SER A 61 11.31 -5.15 5.12
C SER A 61 10.92 -3.68 4.89
N LEU A 62 10.41 -3.38 3.70
CA LEU A 62 9.92 -2.03 3.39
C LEU A 62 8.68 -1.69 4.22
N GLN A 63 7.79 -2.65 4.44
CA GLN A 63 6.64 -2.43 5.33
C GLN A 63 7.09 -2.09 6.75
N ALA A 64 8.08 -2.80 7.25
CA ALA A 64 8.62 -2.54 8.59
C ALA A 64 9.23 -1.15 8.68
N LEU A 65 9.93 -0.73 7.63
CA LEU A 65 10.52 0.61 7.58
C LEU A 65 9.43 1.69 7.60
N GLU A 66 8.37 1.51 6.81
CA GLU A 66 7.25 2.47 6.82
C GLU A 66 6.57 2.52 8.18
N ALA A 67 6.40 1.38 8.84
CA ALA A 67 5.84 1.33 10.18
C ALA A 67 6.70 2.10 11.19
N LEU A 68 8.02 1.96 11.09
CA LEU A 68 8.94 2.71 11.94
C LEU A 68 8.84 4.21 11.72
N LYS A 69 8.71 4.65 10.47
CA LYS A 69 8.51 6.07 10.18
C LYS A 69 7.25 6.61 10.86
N LEU A 70 6.16 5.85 10.78
CA LEU A 70 4.90 6.26 11.40
C LEU A 70 4.98 6.30 12.93
N LEU A 71 5.63 5.31 13.53
CA LEU A 71 5.70 5.18 14.97
C LEU A 71 6.72 6.13 15.60
N ALA A 72 7.85 6.32 14.96
CA ALA A 72 8.94 7.15 15.49
C ALA A 72 8.93 8.59 14.97
N GLY A 73 8.10 8.88 13.97
CA GLY A 73 7.94 10.24 13.47
C GLY A 73 9.12 10.78 12.68
N PHE A 74 9.78 9.93 11.89
CA PHE A 74 10.87 10.38 11.03
C PHE A 74 10.59 10.07 9.57
N GLY A 75 11.29 10.76 8.68
CA GLY A 75 11.19 10.53 7.25
C GLY A 75 9.83 10.89 6.69
N GLU A 76 9.54 10.36 5.52
CA GLU A 76 8.28 10.57 4.82
C GLU A 76 7.62 9.24 4.52
N PRO A 77 6.56 8.86 5.25
CA PRO A 77 5.81 7.64 4.93
C PRO A 77 5.19 7.71 3.54
N LEU A 78 4.91 6.55 2.96
CA LEU A 78 4.31 6.44 1.64
C LEU A 78 2.81 6.76 1.62
N VAL A 79 2.38 7.76 2.37
CA VAL A 79 0.99 8.20 2.37
C VAL A 79 0.70 8.93 1.06
N GLY A 80 -0.33 8.47 0.35
CA GLY A 80 -0.67 9.04 -0.94
C GLY A 80 0.25 8.62 -2.07
N ARG A 81 1.09 7.62 -1.84
CA ARG A 81 2.02 7.11 -2.85
C ARG A 81 1.95 5.59 -2.89
N LEU A 82 1.94 5.04 -4.10
CA LEU A 82 2.01 3.60 -4.30
C LEU A 82 3.38 3.27 -4.87
N LEU A 83 4.15 2.49 -4.15
CA LEU A 83 5.44 2.01 -4.64
C LEU A 83 5.24 0.69 -5.35
N LEU A 84 5.62 0.64 -6.62
CA LEU A 84 5.55 -0.57 -7.43
C LEU A 84 6.96 -1.11 -7.64
N ILE A 85 7.11 -2.41 -7.41
CA ILE A 85 8.39 -3.09 -7.54
C ILE A 85 8.28 -4.11 -8.66
N ASP A 86 9.07 -3.92 -9.72
CA ASP A 86 9.24 -4.90 -10.78
C ASP A 86 10.52 -5.65 -10.50
N ALA A 87 10.41 -6.82 -9.87
CA ALA A 87 11.58 -7.59 -9.47
C ALA A 87 12.31 -8.20 -10.66
N LEU A 88 11.59 -8.46 -11.76
CA LEU A 88 12.21 -9.04 -12.95
C LEU A 88 13.20 -8.07 -13.58
N GLY A 89 12.85 -6.78 -13.66
CA GLY A 89 13.70 -5.75 -14.23
C GLY A 89 14.45 -4.92 -13.21
N SER A 90 14.27 -5.22 -11.91
CA SER A 90 14.86 -4.45 -10.81
C SER A 90 14.49 -2.96 -10.88
N ARG A 91 13.23 -2.68 -11.16
CA ARG A 91 12.73 -1.32 -11.30
C ARG A 91 11.75 -0.99 -10.17
N PHE A 92 11.89 0.21 -9.67
CA PHE A 92 10.99 0.75 -8.66
C PHE A 92 10.28 1.96 -9.25
N ARG A 93 8.95 1.99 -9.12
CA ARG A 93 8.14 3.10 -9.61
C ARG A 93 7.26 3.61 -8.48
N GLU A 94 7.04 4.91 -8.46
CA GLU A 94 6.18 5.55 -7.47
C GLU A 94 5.04 6.24 -8.20
N LEU A 95 3.81 5.91 -7.81
CA LEU A 95 2.61 6.53 -8.35
C LEU A 95 1.91 7.32 -7.25
N ARG A 96 1.40 8.50 -7.58
CA ARG A 96 0.59 9.26 -6.64
C ARG A 96 -0.82 8.71 -6.60
N VAL A 97 -1.35 8.56 -5.40
CA VAL A 97 -2.71 8.08 -5.19
C VAL A 97 -3.46 9.14 -4.40
N LYS A 98 -4.54 9.64 -4.96
CA LYS A 98 -5.35 10.66 -4.30
C LYS A 98 -6.52 10.01 -3.58
N ARG A 99 -6.95 10.66 -2.50
CA ARG A 99 -8.17 10.26 -1.82
C ARG A 99 -9.35 10.47 -2.77
N ASP A 100 -10.20 9.46 -2.86
CA ASP A 100 -11.42 9.54 -3.66
C ASP A 100 -12.49 10.22 -2.81
N ALA A 101 -12.92 11.41 -3.22
CA ALA A 101 -13.94 12.16 -2.50
C ALA A 101 -15.29 11.45 -2.49
N ALA A 102 -15.51 10.54 -3.43
CA ALA A 102 -16.73 9.74 -3.52
C ALA A 102 -16.58 8.35 -2.89
N CYS A 103 -15.47 8.09 -2.20
CA CYS A 103 -15.22 6.78 -1.60
C CYS A 103 -16.28 6.45 -0.56
N SER A 104 -16.87 5.27 -0.66
CA SER A 104 -17.93 4.85 0.26
C SER A 104 -17.41 4.58 1.68
N VAL A 105 -16.12 4.39 1.84
CA VAL A 105 -15.53 4.04 3.14
C VAL A 105 -15.00 5.27 3.87
N CYS A 106 -14.27 6.16 3.20
CA CYS A 106 -13.58 7.26 3.85
C CYS A 106 -14.12 8.65 3.52
N ALA A 107 -15.10 8.78 2.64
CA ALA A 107 -15.57 10.09 2.21
C ALA A 107 -16.13 10.94 3.36
N GLY A 108 -16.74 10.28 4.37
CA GLY A 108 -17.27 10.97 5.54
C GLY A 108 -16.28 11.17 6.67
N ARG A 109 -15.04 10.84 6.47
CA ARG A 109 -13.99 10.98 7.48
C ARG A 109 -13.64 12.45 7.68
N PRO A 110 -13.50 12.91 8.92
CA PRO A 110 -13.08 14.29 9.19
C PRO A 110 -11.74 14.64 8.58
#